data_a2317de18888f04b0393817bcf69d265
#
_entry.id   a2317de18888f04b0393817bcf69d265
#
_cell.length_a   1.000
_cell.length_b   1.000
_cell.length_c   1.000
_cell.angle_alpha   90.00
_cell.angle_beta   90.00
_cell.angle_gamma   90.00
#
_symmetry.space_group_name_H-M   'P 1'
#
loop_
_entity.id
_entity.type
_entity.pdbx_description
1 polymer ?
#
loop_
_entity_poly.entity_id
_entity_poly.type
_entity_poly.pdbx_seq_one_letter_code
_entity_poly.pdbx_strand_id
1 'polypeptide(L)'
;MEIRRRTFVATGLSGLAWTTMHGLTAASNMPTRFVIHVSGAAGGPVDKGYAPFLSELKKRGFPSMLVHSSVKGSDTPNEDRASAVIQALQDVTDQVAIFGISNEGNFLPLVAAARPVRRVVYVNAAVPRPGEAFIEVCHTEQVAVPGSLLDHLLKASQDITDDFLKLLHDPHATKAQLKAMRERIDASPSAHAMVGFYEVCPLKVLPKLDNVCISGSADDQIRPEWEQSAARRVLDVEPVVISGAGHANIVTKYAAPLADACVKGL
;
A
#
# COMPACT_ATOMS: atom_id res chain seq x y z
N MET A 1 -13.70 25.20 9.48
CA MET A 1 -13.87 24.02 10.36
C MET A 1 -12.49 23.62 10.85
N GLU A 2 -12.23 23.86 12.13
CA GLU A 2 -10.88 23.71 12.71
C GLU A 2 -10.61 22.24 12.96
N ILE A 3 -9.71 21.63 12.19
CA ILE A 3 -9.28 20.25 12.39
C ILE A 3 -8.42 20.23 13.65
N ARG A 4 -8.99 19.75 14.76
CA ARG A 4 -8.23 19.56 16.01
C ARG A 4 -7.15 18.51 15.77
N ARG A 5 -5.90 18.97 15.73
CA ARG A 5 -4.72 18.12 15.82
C ARG A 5 -4.78 17.33 17.12
N ARG A 6 -5.10 16.04 17.05
CA ARG A 6 -4.91 15.13 18.18
C ARG A 6 -3.44 14.78 18.24
N THR A 7 -2.77 15.31 19.25
CA THR A 7 -1.41 14.90 19.62
C THR A 7 -1.49 13.48 20.14
N PHE A 8 -1.00 12.52 19.36
CA PHE A 8 -0.79 11.15 19.83
C PHE A 8 0.42 11.17 20.74
N VAL A 9 0.19 10.88 22.00
CA VAL A 9 1.25 10.59 22.98
C VAL A 9 1.77 9.20 22.66
N ALA A 10 2.94 9.16 22.06
CA ALA A 10 3.69 7.91 21.89
C ALA A 10 4.10 7.41 23.29
N THR A 11 3.34 6.48 23.85
CA THR A 11 3.75 5.72 25.02
C THR A 11 4.86 4.76 24.61
N GLY A 12 6.05 5.15 25.01
CA GLY A 12 7.25 4.38 25.30
C GLY A 12 7.49 3.07 24.55
N LEU A 13 8.19 3.11 23.44
CA LEU A 13 9.12 2.05 23.07
C LEU A 13 10.48 2.44 23.64
N SER A 14 10.70 2.01 24.89
CA SER A 14 11.96 2.14 25.60
C SER A 14 13.05 1.38 24.88
N GLY A 15 14.11 2.10 24.55
CA GLY A 15 15.45 1.71 24.16
C GLY A 15 15.78 0.23 24.10
N LEU A 16 15.78 -0.32 22.89
CA LEU A 16 16.63 -1.45 22.54
C LEU A 16 17.88 -0.89 21.88
N ALA A 17 18.98 -0.92 22.63
CA ALA A 17 20.30 -0.60 22.16
C ALA A 17 20.64 -1.49 20.95
N TRP A 18 20.87 -0.87 19.81
CA TRP A 18 21.39 -1.52 18.61
C TRP A 18 22.84 -1.92 18.87
N THR A 19 23.06 -3.17 19.23
CA THR A 19 24.36 -3.80 19.12
C THR A 19 24.64 -3.97 17.62
N THR A 20 25.65 -3.26 17.12
CA THR A 20 26.20 -3.43 15.78
C THR A 20 26.72 -4.86 15.62
N MET A 21 25.90 -5.74 15.07
CA MET A 21 26.34 -7.06 14.64
C MET A 21 27.06 -6.91 13.28
N HIS A 22 28.38 -6.84 13.33
CA HIS A 22 29.24 -7.16 12.18
C HIS A 22 29.23 -8.69 12.01
N GLY A 23 28.37 -9.16 11.10
CA GLY A 23 28.22 -10.59 10.78
C GLY A 23 27.41 -10.81 9.51
N LEU A 24 27.72 -10.05 8.44
CA LEU A 24 26.98 -10.11 7.17
C LEU A 24 27.77 -10.84 6.07
N THR A 25 28.13 -12.11 6.28
CA THR A 25 28.70 -12.92 5.18
C THR A 25 27.96 -14.23 4.89
N ALA A 26 26.90 -14.55 5.62
CA ALA A 26 26.10 -15.77 5.40
C ALA A 26 24.72 -15.55 4.78
N ALA A 27 24.30 -14.30 4.52
CA ALA A 27 22.94 -13.99 4.07
C ALA A 27 22.73 -14.11 2.54
N SER A 28 23.79 -14.39 1.75
CA SER A 28 23.70 -14.33 0.28
C SER A 28 22.99 -15.49 -0.40
N ASN A 29 22.65 -16.57 0.32
CA ASN A 29 22.04 -17.76 -0.27
C ASN A 29 20.62 -18.08 0.24
N MET A 30 20.04 -17.23 1.08
CA MET A 30 18.64 -17.45 1.50
C MET A 30 17.68 -16.99 0.41
N PRO A 31 16.63 -17.78 0.10
CA PRO A 31 15.63 -17.36 -0.88
C PRO A 31 14.93 -16.09 -0.40
N THR A 32 14.60 -15.21 -1.33
CA THR A 32 13.77 -14.05 -1.03
C THR A 32 12.30 -14.41 -1.19
N ARG A 33 11.51 -14.26 -0.13
CA ARG A 33 10.07 -14.47 -0.12
C ARG A 33 9.34 -13.17 -0.39
N PHE A 34 8.44 -13.18 -1.37
CA PHE A 34 7.54 -12.05 -1.60
C PHE A 34 6.33 -12.11 -0.67
N VAL A 35 6.07 -11.02 0.01
CA VAL A 35 4.95 -10.86 0.93
C VAL A 35 4.03 -9.78 0.39
N ILE A 36 2.81 -10.18 0.07
CA ILE A 36 1.79 -9.32 -0.53
C ILE A 36 0.66 -9.19 0.48
N HIS A 37 0.42 -7.98 0.94
CA HIS A 37 -0.75 -7.72 1.77
C HIS A 37 -2.02 -7.66 0.90
N VAL A 38 -3.09 -8.18 1.42
CA VAL A 38 -4.41 -8.18 0.77
C VAL A 38 -5.45 -7.66 1.77
N SER A 39 -6.09 -6.58 1.40
CA SER A 39 -7.22 -6.07 2.18
C SER A 39 -8.44 -6.99 2.02
N GLY A 40 -8.93 -7.53 3.13
CA GLY A 40 -10.09 -8.41 3.16
C GLY A 40 -9.81 -9.83 3.64
N ALA A 41 -10.85 -10.68 3.60
CA ALA A 41 -10.76 -12.06 4.06
C ALA A 41 -10.04 -12.96 3.06
N ALA A 42 -9.29 -13.92 3.57
CA ALA A 42 -8.61 -14.94 2.76
C ALA A 42 -9.58 -15.75 1.89
N GLY A 43 -9.13 -16.12 0.68
CA GLY A 43 -9.93 -16.89 -0.28
C GLY A 43 -10.95 -16.08 -1.08
N GLY A 44 -10.93 -14.75 -0.94
CA GLY A 44 -11.82 -13.84 -1.67
C GLY A 44 -11.47 -13.67 -3.15
N PRO A 45 -12.26 -12.86 -3.88
CA PRO A 45 -11.99 -12.54 -5.29
C PRO A 45 -10.64 -11.87 -5.52
N VAL A 46 -10.16 -11.09 -4.55
CA VAL A 46 -8.89 -10.37 -4.61
C VAL A 46 -7.72 -11.34 -4.67
N ASP A 47 -7.74 -12.41 -3.86
CA ASP A 47 -6.70 -13.45 -3.88
C ASP A 47 -6.58 -14.10 -5.24
N LYS A 48 -7.72 -14.38 -5.88
CA LYS A 48 -7.77 -14.94 -7.24
C LYS A 48 -7.15 -13.98 -8.26
N GLY A 49 -7.29 -12.69 -8.05
CA GLY A 49 -6.66 -11.65 -8.87
C GLY A 49 -5.13 -11.71 -8.82
N TYR A 50 -4.54 -12.07 -7.68
CA TYR A 50 -3.08 -12.21 -7.55
C TYR A 50 -2.53 -13.53 -8.09
N ALA A 51 -3.36 -14.57 -8.33
CA ALA A 51 -2.89 -15.89 -8.73
C ALA A 51 -1.94 -15.90 -9.95
N PRO A 52 -2.17 -15.12 -11.03
CA PRO A 52 -1.23 -15.05 -12.15
C PRO A 52 0.15 -14.53 -11.71
N PHE A 53 0.20 -13.46 -10.91
CA PHE A 53 1.45 -12.87 -10.42
C PHE A 53 2.21 -13.84 -9.50
N LEU A 54 1.52 -14.48 -8.55
CA LEU A 54 2.13 -15.50 -7.67
C LEU A 54 2.71 -16.67 -8.47
N SER A 55 2.00 -17.10 -9.54
CA SER A 55 2.49 -18.12 -10.46
C SER A 55 3.79 -17.70 -11.16
N GLU A 56 3.87 -16.44 -11.59
CA GLU A 56 5.06 -15.91 -12.26
C GLU A 56 6.25 -15.76 -11.30
N LEU A 57 6.04 -15.35 -10.05
CA LEU A 57 7.08 -15.35 -9.01
C LEU A 57 7.60 -16.77 -8.75
N LYS A 58 6.69 -17.74 -8.62
CA LYS A 58 7.06 -19.16 -8.43
C LYS A 58 7.89 -19.71 -9.57
N LYS A 59 7.54 -19.40 -10.84
CA LYS A 59 8.33 -19.82 -12.02
C LYS A 59 9.77 -19.29 -11.98
N ARG A 60 10.00 -18.14 -11.35
CA ARG A 60 11.31 -17.51 -11.16
C ARG A 60 12.05 -18.00 -9.90
N GLY A 61 11.47 -18.95 -9.18
CA GLY A 61 12.07 -19.50 -7.96
C GLY A 61 11.84 -18.67 -6.69
N PHE A 62 10.94 -17.67 -6.74
CA PHE A 62 10.65 -16.83 -5.59
C PHE A 62 9.38 -17.31 -4.87
N PRO A 63 9.50 -17.81 -3.62
CA PRO A 63 8.34 -18.13 -2.81
C PRO A 63 7.55 -16.86 -2.51
N SER A 64 6.24 -16.97 -2.37
CA SER A 64 5.36 -15.85 -2.07
C SER A 64 4.28 -16.25 -1.09
N MET A 65 3.75 -15.27 -0.36
CA MET A 65 2.61 -15.44 0.53
C MET A 65 1.69 -14.23 0.49
N LEU A 66 0.39 -14.46 0.62
CA LEU A 66 -0.60 -13.43 0.88
C LEU A 66 -0.79 -13.28 2.39
N VAL A 67 -0.88 -12.05 2.83
CA VAL A 67 -1.17 -11.70 4.23
C VAL A 67 -2.45 -10.88 4.25
N HIS A 68 -3.40 -11.33 5.05
CA HIS A 68 -4.68 -10.66 5.21
C HIS A 68 -4.72 -9.88 6.52
N SER A 69 -5.02 -8.59 6.43
CA SER A 69 -5.42 -7.83 7.61
C SER A 69 -6.93 -7.89 7.75
N SER A 70 -7.40 -8.04 8.92
CA SER A 70 -8.78 -8.15 9.37
C SER A 70 -9.91 -7.86 8.35
N VAL A 71 -11.12 -8.26 8.69
CA VAL A 71 -12.38 -8.16 7.91
C VAL A 71 -12.79 -6.75 7.48
N LYS A 72 -12.05 -5.70 7.85
CA LYS A 72 -12.46 -4.30 7.61
C LYS A 72 -12.11 -3.75 6.22
N GLY A 73 -11.40 -4.52 5.40
CA GLY A 73 -11.08 -4.11 4.03
C GLY A 73 -10.28 -2.80 3.96
N SER A 74 -10.74 -1.87 3.14
CA SER A 74 -10.12 -0.56 2.93
C SER A 74 -10.15 0.36 4.17
N ASP A 75 -11.00 0.04 5.16
CA ASP A 75 -11.11 0.79 6.42
C ASP A 75 -10.05 0.38 7.45
N THR A 76 -9.11 -0.51 7.10
CA THR A 76 -8.03 -0.93 7.98
C THR A 76 -6.93 0.13 8.04
N PRO A 77 -6.57 0.63 9.23
CA PRO A 77 -5.46 1.56 9.41
C PRO A 77 -4.12 1.03 8.89
N ASN A 78 -3.23 1.92 8.47
CA ASN A 78 -1.89 1.56 7.98
C ASN A 78 -1.06 0.81 9.04
N GLU A 79 -1.18 1.20 10.31
CA GLU A 79 -0.51 0.50 11.42
C GLU A 79 -1.04 -0.93 11.61
N ASP A 80 -2.34 -1.15 11.47
CA ASP A 80 -2.95 -2.48 11.57
C ASP A 80 -2.52 -3.37 10.40
N ARG A 81 -2.42 -2.82 9.18
CA ARG A 81 -1.90 -3.52 7.99
C ARG A 81 -0.43 -3.90 8.18
N ALA A 82 0.39 -2.94 8.62
CA ALA A 82 1.80 -3.18 8.92
C ALA A 82 1.95 -4.25 10.00
N SER A 83 1.16 -4.17 11.09
CA SER A 83 1.17 -5.14 12.18
C SER A 83 0.79 -6.54 11.72
N ALA A 84 -0.23 -6.68 10.86
CA ALA A 84 -0.61 -7.97 10.29
C ALA A 84 0.54 -8.60 9.49
N VAL A 85 1.23 -7.80 8.67
CA VAL A 85 2.40 -8.27 7.91
C VAL A 85 3.54 -8.67 8.85
N ILE A 86 3.86 -7.85 9.85
CA ILE A 86 4.92 -8.12 10.82
C ILE A 86 4.63 -9.41 11.60
N GLN A 87 3.38 -9.60 12.04
CA GLN A 87 2.95 -10.79 12.75
C GLN A 87 3.05 -12.06 11.87
N ALA A 88 2.59 -11.98 10.62
CA ALA A 88 2.67 -13.11 9.69
C ALA A 88 4.12 -13.52 9.37
N LEU A 89 5.06 -12.63 9.62
CA LEU A 89 6.48 -12.82 9.35
C LEU A 89 7.32 -13.19 10.59
N GLN A 90 6.71 -13.42 11.77
CA GLN A 90 7.46 -13.68 13.00
C GLN A 90 8.37 -14.91 12.90
N ASP A 91 7.90 -15.97 12.24
CA ASP A 91 8.63 -17.24 12.09
C ASP A 91 9.28 -17.39 10.70
N VAL A 92 9.25 -16.33 9.87
CA VAL A 92 9.85 -16.36 8.54
C VAL A 92 11.33 -16.00 8.64
N THR A 93 12.17 -16.98 8.32
CA THR A 93 13.63 -16.85 8.30
C THR A 93 14.19 -16.42 6.95
N ASP A 94 13.41 -16.57 5.87
CA ASP A 94 13.79 -16.11 4.52
C ASP A 94 14.07 -14.61 4.49
N GLN A 95 14.85 -14.16 3.52
CA GLN A 95 14.86 -12.75 3.16
C GLN A 95 13.46 -12.35 2.68
N VAL A 96 13.01 -11.15 2.98
CA VAL A 96 11.65 -10.70 2.67
C VAL A 96 11.68 -9.53 1.69
N ALA A 97 10.91 -9.65 0.61
CA ALA A 97 10.49 -8.53 -0.22
C ALA A 97 9.02 -8.24 0.05
N ILE A 98 8.68 -7.03 0.44
CA ILE A 98 7.29 -6.61 0.64
C ILE A 98 6.77 -5.90 -0.59
N PHE A 99 5.53 -6.19 -0.96
CA PHE A 99 4.88 -5.70 -2.17
C PHE A 99 3.56 -5.02 -1.82
N GLY A 100 3.33 -3.86 -2.39
CA GLY A 100 2.06 -3.15 -2.27
C GLY A 100 1.62 -2.48 -3.55
N ILE A 101 0.32 -2.57 -3.83
CA ILE A 101 -0.35 -1.89 -4.94
C ILE A 101 -1.27 -0.81 -4.40
N SER A 102 -1.42 0.30 -5.13
CA SER A 102 -2.39 1.34 -4.79
C SER A 102 -2.19 1.88 -3.36
N ASN A 103 -3.23 1.91 -2.55
CA ASN A 103 -3.20 2.36 -1.15
C ASN A 103 -2.22 1.58 -0.27
N GLU A 104 -1.89 0.34 -0.64
CA GLU A 104 -0.98 -0.51 0.14
C GLU A 104 0.44 0.11 0.25
N GLY A 105 0.82 0.99 -0.68
CA GLY A 105 2.08 1.72 -0.60
C GLY A 105 2.26 2.53 0.68
N ASN A 106 1.17 3.00 1.30
CA ASN A 106 1.23 3.87 2.47
C ASN A 106 1.80 3.20 3.72
N PHE A 107 1.61 1.89 3.89
CA PHE A 107 2.10 1.19 5.09
C PHE A 107 3.43 0.44 4.88
N LEU A 108 3.89 0.23 3.65
CA LEU A 108 5.12 -0.53 3.37
C LEU A 108 6.33 0.00 4.16
N PRO A 109 6.58 1.32 4.28
CA PRO A 109 7.69 1.83 5.06
C PRO A 109 7.57 1.52 6.55
N LEU A 110 6.35 1.36 7.09
CA LEU A 110 6.13 1.02 8.50
C LEU A 110 6.61 -0.40 8.79
N VAL A 111 6.33 -1.35 7.90
CA VAL A 111 6.87 -2.72 7.98
C VAL A 111 8.39 -2.69 7.93
N ALA A 112 8.94 -1.95 6.97
CA ALA A 112 10.39 -1.85 6.76
C ALA A 112 11.13 -1.15 7.91
N ALA A 113 10.48 -0.23 8.61
CA ALA A 113 11.02 0.41 9.82
C ALA A 113 10.99 -0.52 11.04
N ALA A 114 10.05 -1.47 11.09
CA ALA A 114 9.86 -2.36 12.22
C ALA A 114 10.67 -3.67 12.14
N ARG A 115 11.08 -4.08 10.93
CA ARG A 115 11.86 -5.31 10.72
C ARG A 115 12.74 -5.21 9.48
N PRO A 116 13.85 -5.98 9.41
CA PRO A 116 14.65 -6.07 8.18
C PRO A 116 13.83 -6.62 7.02
N VAL A 117 13.89 -5.91 5.88
CA VAL A 117 13.37 -6.37 4.59
C VAL A 117 14.47 -6.22 3.54
N ARG A 118 14.49 -7.13 2.58
CA ARG A 118 15.46 -7.11 1.48
C ARG A 118 15.09 -6.06 0.44
N ARG A 119 13.78 -5.95 0.16
CA ARG A 119 13.24 -5.07 -0.89
C ARG A 119 11.83 -4.58 -0.55
N VAL A 120 11.53 -3.35 -0.94
CA VAL A 120 10.17 -2.79 -0.92
C VAL A 120 9.76 -2.51 -2.37
N VAL A 121 8.60 -3.05 -2.78
CA VAL A 121 8.07 -2.94 -4.14
C VAL A 121 6.76 -2.15 -4.12
N TYR A 122 6.78 -0.99 -4.74
CA TYR A 122 5.62 -0.13 -4.96
C TYR A 122 5.11 -0.35 -6.39
N VAL A 123 3.83 -0.66 -6.57
CA VAL A 123 3.24 -0.93 -7.89
C VAL A 123 1.97 -0.12 -8.07
N ASN A 124 1.96 0.83 -9.00
CA ASN A 124 0.82 1.74 -9.17
C ASN A 124 0.34 2.26 -7.80
N ALA A 125 1.28 2.74 -6.98
CA ALA A 125 1.05 2.84 -5.55
C ALA A 125 1.27 4.25 -4.99
N ALA A 126 0.61 4.50 -3.87
CA ALA A 126 0.93 5.63 -3.02
C ALA A 126 2.40 5.57 -2.58
N VAL A 127 3.10 6.68 -2.71
CA VAL A 127 4.45 6.87 -2.17
C VAL A 127 4.35 7.82 -0.99
N PRO A 128 4.39 7.29 0.25
CA PRO A 128 4.16 8.10 1.44
C PRO A 128 5.32 9.05 1.70
N ARG A 129 5.01 10.20 2.30
CA ARG A 129 5.99 11.19 2.75
C ARG A 129 5.97 11.31 4.26
N PRO A 130 7.12 11.35 4.90
CA PRO A 130 7.21 11.56 6.34
C PRO A 130 6.44 12.82 6.78
N GLY A 131 5.55 12.66 7.74
CA GLY A 131 4.78 13.77 8.32
C GLY A 131 3.60 14.27 7.48
N GLU A 132 3.33 13.68 6.30
CA GLU A 132 2.20 14.03 5.44
C GLU A 132 1.18 12.88 5.36
N ALA A 133 -0.10 13.21 5.21
CA ALA A 133 -1.14 12.27 4.83
C ALA A 133 -1.19 12.17 3.30
N PHE A 134 -1.38 10.97 2.75
CA PHE A 134 -1.40 10.80 1.30
C PHE A 134 -2.53 11.59 0.63
N ILE A 135 -3.66 11.78 1.31
CA ILE A 135 -4.77 12.62 0.83
C ILE A 135 -4.32 14.07 0.57
N GLU A 136 -3.45 14.63 1.43
CA GLU A 136 -2.92 15.99 1.26
C GLU A 136 -2.01 16.06 0.02
N VAL A 137 -1.18 15.03 -0.19
CA VAL A 137 -0.37 14.90 -1.40
C VAL A 137 -1.26 14.82 -2.65
N CYS A 138 -2.35 14.04 -2.60
CA CYS A 138 -3.29 13.93 -3.70
C CYS A 138 -3.91 15.27 -4.09
N HIS A 139 -4.29 16.09 -3.11
CA HIS A 139 -4.87 17.41 -3.37
C HIS A 139 -3.86 18.42 -3.92
N THR A 140 -2.63 18.38 -3.43
CA THR A 140 -1.61 19.38 -3.79
C THR A 140 -0.90 19.06 -5.12
N GLU A 141 -0.75 17.79 -5.48
CA GLU A 141 0.05 17.36 -6.62
C GLU A 141 -0.75 16.73 -7.77
N GLN A 142 -2.07 16.78 -7.72
CA GLN A 142 -2.93 16.23 -8.76
C GLN A 142 -2.63 14.75 -9.08
N VAL A 143 -2.57 13.91 -8.07
CA VAL A 143 -2.19 12.49 -8.17
C VAL A 143 -3.15 11.69 -9.01
N ALA A 144 -4.46 11.95 -8.86
CA ALA A 144 -5.50 11.18 -9.51
C ALA A 144 -5.62 11.46 -11.01
N VAL A 145 -5.94 10.43 -11.77
CA VAL A 145 -6.39 10.58 -13.17
C VAL A 145 -7.80 11.18 -13.14
N PRO A 146 -8.06 12.26 -13.91
CA PRO A 146 -9.38 12.88 -13.94
C PRO A 146 -10.49 11.89 -14.33
N GLY A 147 -11.57 11.86 -13.55
CA GLY A 147 -12.70 10.94 -13.75
C GLY A 147 -12.45 9.51 -13.25
N SER A 148 -11.30 9.23 -12.67
CA SER A 148 -11.01 7.94 -12.02
C SER A 148 -11.80 7.75 -10.73
N LEU A 149 -11.81 6.51 -10.20
CA LEU A 149 -12.34 6.25 -8.87
C LEU A 149 -11.59 7.08 -7.81
N LEU A 150 -10.27 7.17 -7.89
CA LEU A 150 -9.48 7.99 -6.97
C LEU A 150 -9.87 9.47 -7.05
N ASP A 151 -10.06 10.03 -8.25
CA ASP A 151 -10.51 11.41 -8.43
C ASP A 151 -11.90 11.66 -7.82
N HIS A 152 -12.83 10.71 -7.98
CA HIS A 152 -14.14 10.77 -7.33
C HIS A 152 -14.02 10.68 -5.80
N LEU A 153 -13.16 9.81 -5.28
CA LEU A 153 -12.87 9.69 -3.84
C LEU A 153 -12.31 10.99 -3.26
N LEU A 154 -11.38 11.63 -3.97
CA LEU A 154 -10.79 12.90 -3.55
C LEU A 154 -11.81 14.05 -3.54
N LYS A 155 -12.67 14.12 -4.54
CA LYS A 155 -13.74 15.12 -4.61
C LYS A 155 -14.78 14.90 -3.52
N ALA A 156 -15.16 13.66 -3.28
CA ALA A 156 -16.15 13.28 -2.28
C ALA A 156 -15.61 13.38 -0.83
N SER A 157 -14.29 13.39 -0.64
CA SER A 157 -13.73 13.69 0.69
C SER A 157 -14.05 15.13 1.15
N GLN A 158 -14.45 15.99 0.21
CA GLN A 158 -14.94 17.35 0.51
C GLN A 158 -16.45 17.36 0.79
N ASP A 159 -17.23 16.49 0.09
CA ASP A 159 -18.68 16.34 0.29
C ASP A 159 -19.08 14.87 0.09
N ILE A 160 -19.37 14.15 1.16
CA ILE A 160 -19.83 12.75 1.09
C ILE A 160 -21.24 12.71 0.52
N THR A 161 -21.33 12.43 -0.78
CA THR A 161 -22.61 12.30 -1.50
C THR A 161 -23.16 10.88 -1.45
N ASP A 162 -24.47 10.71 -1.70
CA ASP A 162 -25.08 9.38 -1.83
C ASP A 162 -24.47 8.59 -2.99
N ASP A 163 -24.11 9.25 -4.07
CA ASP A 163 -23.48 8.60 -5.23
C ASP A 163 -22.07 8.11 -4.90
N PHE A 164 -21.34 8.84 -4.07
CA PHE A 164 -20.05 8.40 -3.54
C PHE A 164 -20.20 7.16 -2.64
N LEU A 165 -21.16 7.16 -1.73
CA LEU A 165 -21.40 6.00 -0.86
C LEU A 165 -21.82 4.75 -1.66
N LYS A 166 -22.62 4.92 -2.72
CA LYS A 166 -22.96 3.84 -3.65
C LYS A 166 -21.76 3.30 -4.40
N LEU A 167 -20.89 4.20 -4.88
CA LEU A 167 -19.67 3.83 -5.61
C LEU A 167 -18.75 2.97 -4.74
N LEU A 168 -18.60 3.32 -3.45
CA LEU A 168 -17.68 2.65 -2.54
C LEU A 168 -18.18 1.33 -1.98
N HIS A 169 -19.48 1.26 -1.66
CA HIS A 169 -19.99 0.17 -0.84
C HIS A 169 -20.96 -0.73 -1.61
N ASP A 170 -21.98 -0.15 -2.22
CA ASP A 170 -22.99 -0.89 -2.95
C ASP A 170 -23.72 0.05 -3.93
N PRO A 171 -23.58 -0.14 -5.25
CA PRO A 171 -24.28 0.67 -6.24
C PRO A 171 -25.81 0.56 -6.14
N HIS A 172 -26.31 -0.46 -5.47
CA HIS A 172 -27.74 -0.72 -5.25
C HIS A 172 -28.22 -0.36 -3.85
N ALA A 173 -27.36 0.30 -3.02
CA ALA A 173 -27.73 0.67 -1.65
C ALA A 173 -29.01 1.53 -1.60
N THR A 174 -29.91 1.15 -0.72
CA THR A 174 -31.13 1.89 -0.46
C THR A 174 -30.86 3.19 0.30
N LYS A 175 -31.79 4.15 0.25
CA LYS A 175 -31.67 5.40 1.01
C LYS A 175 -31.44 5.19 2.52
N ALA A 176 -32.07 4.16 3.11
CA ALA A 176 -31.88 3.82 4.53
C ALA A 176 -30.46 3.33 4.81
N GLN A 177 -29.90 2.49 3.93
CA GLN A 177 -28.51 2.02 4.04
C GLN A 177 -27.53 3.18 3.87
N LEU A 178 -27.73 4.06 2.90
CA LEU A 178 -26.89 5.25 2.69
C LEU A 178 -26.93 6.19 3.89
N LYS A 179 -28.12 6.39 4.49
CA LYS A 179 -28.26 7.17 5.73
C LYS A 179 -27.47 6.56 6.88
N ALA A 180 -27.59 5.25 7.11
CA ALA A 180 -26.84 4.54 8.15
C ALA A 180 -25.32 4.58 7.92
N MET A 181 -24.86 4.49 6.66
CA MET A 181 -23.45 4.67 6.30
C MET A 181 -22.98 6.08 6.65
N ARG A 182 -23.74 7.10 6.30
CA ARG A 182 -23.43 8.51 6.58
C ARG A 182 -23.32 8.77 8.08
N GLU A 183 -24.30 8.31 8.87
CA GLU A 183 -24.30 8.42 10.33
C GLU A 183 -23.06 7.74 10.94
N ARG A 184 -22.66 6.59 10.41
CA ARG A 184 -21.44 5.89 10.87
C ARG A 184 -20.18 6.67 10.54
N ILE A 185 -20.11 7.29 9.36
CA ILE A 185 -18.98 8.12 8.93
C ILE A 185 -18.88 9.39 9.79
N ASP A 186 -20.01 10.05 10.02
CA ASP A 186 -20.10 11.24 10.86
C ASP A 186 -19.71 10.96 12.31
N ALA A 187 -20.06 9.77 12.82
CA ALA A 187 -19.73 9.33 14.18
C ALA A 187 -18.25 8.94 14.34
N SER A 188 -17.58 8.55 13.25
CA SER A 188 -16.18 8.15 13.28
C SER A 188 -15.49 8.49 11.95
N PRO A 189 -14.63 9.51 11.90
CA PRO A 189 -13.84 9.81 10.71
C PRO A 189 -13.00 8.64 10.20
N SER A 190 -12.68 7.67 11.05
CA SER A 190 -11.99 6.42 10.67
C SER A 190 -12.90 5.41 9.98
N ALA A 191 -14.21 5.65 9.87
CA ALA A 191 -15.14 4.82 9.11
C ALA A 191 -15.17 5.16 7.61
N HIS A 192 -14.37 6.13 7.16
CA HIS A 192 -14.16 6.35 5.73
C HIS A 192 -13.48 5.15 5.10
N ALA A 193 -14.04 4.66 4.01
CA ALA A 193 -13.30 3.81 3.10
C ALA A 193 -11.96 4.52 2.76
N MET A 194 -10.86 3.80 2.86
CA MET A 194 -9.51 4.33 2.62
C MET A 194 -8.92 5.16 3.77
N VAL A 195 -9.20 4.79 5.01
CA VAL A 195 -8.62 5.43 6.21
C VAL A 195 -7.10 5.64 6.09
N GLY A 196 -6.38 4.71 5.47
CA GLY A 196 -4.93 4.82 5.26
C GLY A 196 -4.50 6.02 4.41
N PHE A 197 -5.39 6.65 3.64
CA PHE A 197 -5.07 7.88 2.90
C PHE A 197 -5.06 9.12 3.78
N TYR A 198 -5.83 9.10 4.88
CA TYR A 198 -5.96 10.21 5.82
C TYR A 198 -4.95 10.13 6.96
N GLU A 199 -4.27 9.00 7.09
CA GLU A 199 -3.27 8.83 8.15
C GLU A 199 -1.96 9.50 7.75
N VAL A 200 -1.45 10.29 8.66
CA VAL A 200 -0.12 10.91 8.52
C VAL A 200 0.94 9.82 8.62
N CYS A 201 1.88 9.78 7.68
CA CYS A 201 3.03 8.89 7.79
C CYS A 201 3.83 9.23 9.06
N PRO A 202 3.90 8.34 10.07
CA PRO A 202 4.47 8.65 11.38
C PRO A 202 6.00 8.66 11.38
N LEU A 203 6.63 8.21 10.31
CA LEU A 203 8.08 8.16 10.19
C LEU A 203 8.66 9.57 10.05
N LYS A 204 9.82 9.81 10.63
CA LYS A 204 10.58 11.06 10.45
C LYS A 204 11.37 11.07 9.13
N VAL A 205 11.76 9.88 8.68
CA VAL A 205 12.49 9.63 7.44
C VAL A 205 12.13 8.23 6.95
N LEU A 206 12.02 8.05 5.65
CA LEU A 206 11.81 6.73 5.07
C LEU A 206 13.08 5.88 5.24
N PRO A 207 12.94 4.57 5.54
CA PRO A 207 14.09 3.68 5.60
C PRO A 207 14.83 3.65 4.25
N LYS A 208 16.17 3.73 4.28
CA LYS A 208 16.99 3.55 3.09
C LYS A 208 17.10 2.06 2.77
N LEU A 209 16.44 1.65 1.70
CA LEU A 209 16.28 0.25 1.32
C LEU A 209 16.44 0.08 -0.20
N ASP A 210 16.49 -1.18 -0.62
CA ASP A 210 16.34 -1.53 -2.03
C ASP A 210 14.85 -1.34 -2.42
N ASN A 211 14.50 -0.11 -2.80
CA ASN A 211 13.16 0.23 -3.27
C ASN A 211 13.04 -0.02 -4.77
N VAL A 212 11.91 -0.58 -5.20
CA VAL A 212 11.51 -0.69 -6.60
C VAL A 212 10.16 -0.05 -6.77
N CYS A 213 10.05 0.90 -7.67
CA CYS A 213 8.78 1.51 -8.07
C CYS A 213 8.43 1.05 -9.48
N ILE A 214 7.26 0.48 -9.67
CA ILE A 214 6.77 -0.07 -10.93
C ILE A 214 5.48 0.63 -11.30
N SER A 215 5.51 1.37 -12.40
CA SER A 215 4.38 2.14 -12.89
C SER A 215 3.80 1.53 -14.16
N GLY A 216 2.49 1.33 -14.20
CA GLY A 216 1.78 0.99 -15.42
C GLY A 216 1.54 2.23 -16.28
N SER A 217 1.96 2.22 -17.55
CA SER A 217 1.81 3.41 -18.41
C SER A 217 0.36 3.76 -18.76
N ALA A 218 -0.58 2.86 -18.49
CA ALA A 218 -2.01 3.06 -18.68
C ALA A 218 -2.77 2.98 -17.35
N ASP A 219 -2.13 3.36 -16.25
CA ASP A 219 -2.81 3.46 -14.95
C ASP A 219 -3.94 4.49 -15.05
N ASP A 220 -5.15 4.03 -14.75
CA ASP A 220 -6.38 4.80 -14.83
C ASP A 220 -6.83 5.37 -13.46
N GLN A 221 -6.01 5.20 -12.40
CA GLN A 221 -6.28 5.72 -11.06
C GLN A 221 -5.25 6.76 -10.65
N ILE A 222 -3.97 6.37 -10.64
CA ILE A 222 -2.83 7.22 -10.29
C ILE A 222 -2.16 7.65 -11.59
N ARG A 223 -1.87 8.94 -11.75
CA ARG A 223 -1.14 9.43 -12.91
C ARG A 223 0.25 8.81 -12.97
N PRO A 224 0.60 8.08 -14.05
CA PRO A 224 1.92 7.46 -14.17
C PRO A 224 3.09 8.45 -14.01
N GLU A 225 2.93 9.67 -14.51
CA GLU A 225 3.95 10.72 -14.42
C GLU A 225 4.17 11.17 -12.98
N TRP A 226 3.09 11.23 -12.17
CA TRP A 226 3.20 11.54 -10.76
C TRP A 226 3.95 10.45 -10.01
N GLU A 227 3.56 9.18 -10.20
CA GLU A 227 4.21 8.03 -9.53
C GLU A 227 5.69 7.95 -9.89
N GLN A 228 6.04 8.09 -11.16
CA GLN A 228 7.44 8.11 -11.62
C GLN A 228 8.22 9.27 -11.00
N SER A 229 7.60 10.45 -10.92
CA SER A 229 8.22 11.61 -10.25
C SER A 229 8.40 11.37 -8.75
N ALA A 230 7.41 10.78 -8.08
CA ALA A 230 7.49 10.44 -6.66
C ALA A 230 8.57 9.38 -6.38
N ALA A 231 8.72 8.37 -7.25
CA ALA A 231 9.79 7.38 -7.17
C ALA A 231 11.18 8.04 -7.14
N ARG A 232 11.43 8.99 -8.03
CA ARG A 232 12.72 9.71 -8.08
C ARG A 232 12.92 10.64 -6.90
N ARG A 233 11.89 11.44 -6.54
CA ARG A 233 12.02 12.48 -5.52
C ARG A 233 11.99 11.95 -4.09
N VAL A 234 11.21 10.89 -3.84
CA VAL A 234 10.92 10.41 -2.48
C VAL A 234 11.69 9.12 -2.17
N LEU A 235 11.75 8.19 -3.13
CA LEU A 235 12.41 6.89 -2.94
C LEU A 235 13.84 6.86 -3.46
N ASP A 236 14.28 7.88 -4.21
CA ASP A 236 15.61 7.98 -4.86
C ASP A 236 15.88 6.79 -5.79
N VAL A 237 14.86 6.40 -6.60
CA VAL A 237 14.98 5.29 -7.55
C VAL A 237 14.42 5.64 -8.92
N GLU A 238 15.00 5.02 -9.97
CA GLU A 238 14.41 5.09 -11.30
C GLU A 238 13.22 4.11 -11.40
N PRO A 239 12.02 4.58 -11.76
CA PRO A 239 10.86 3.73 -11.89
C PRO A 239 10.97 2.78 -13.09
N VAL A 240 10.45 1.58 -12.93
CA VAL A 240 10.23 0.63 -14.03
C VAL A 240 8.84 0.87 -14.61
N VAL A 241 8.76 1.16 -15.91
CA VAL A 241 7.47 1.39 -16.59
C VAL A 241 7.05 0.15 -17.36
N ILE A 242 5.85 -0.39 -17.07
CA ILE A 242 5.25 -1.49 -17.83
C ILE A 242 4.26 -0.91 -18.83
N SER A 243 4.62 -0.97 -20.11
CA SER A 243 3.81 -0.39 -21.20
C SER A 243 2.46 -1.07 -21.33
N GLY A 244 1.39 -0.27 -21.37
CA GLY A 244 0.00 -0.70 -21.50
C GLY A 244 -0.64 -1.31 -20.24
N ALA A 245 0.11 -1.41 -19.15
CA ALA A 245 -0.45 -1.88 -17.89
C ALA A 245 -1.28 -0.77 -17.23
N GLY A 246 -2.49 -1.12 -16.81
CA GLY A 246 -3.39 -0.27 -16.03
C GLY A 246 -3.33 -0.62 -14.55
N HIS A 247 -4.14 0.08 -13.74
CA HIS A 247 -4.09 0.00 -12.28
C HIS A 247 -4.25 -1.43 -11.74
N ALA A 248 -5.36 -2.08 -12.07
CA ALA A 248 -5.68 -3.41 -11.55
C ALA A 248 -5.14 -4.55 -12.41
N ASN A 249 -5.02 -4.36 -13.74
CA ASN A 249 -4.65 -5.44 -14.64
C ASN A 249 -3.15 -5.77 -14.65
N ILE A 250 -2.33 -4.95 -13.97
CA ILE A 250 -0.89 -5.15 -13.87
C ILE A 250 -0.52 -6.48 -13.20
N VAL A 251 -1.28 -6.93 -12.19
CA VAL A 251 -1.06 -8.21 -11.49
C VAL A 251 -1.67 -9.42 -12.21
N THR A 252 -2.51 -9.19 -13.22
CA THR A 252 -3.16 -10.24 -14.01
C THR A 252 -2.57 -10.35 -15.40
N LYS A 253 -2.95 -9.46 -16.31
CA LYS A 253 -2.53 -9.45 -17.71
C LYS A 253 -1.02 -9.22 -17.88
N TYR A 254 -0.42 -8.43 -17.01
CA TYR A 254 1.01 -8.07 -17.05
C TYR A 254 1.84 -8.74 -15.95
N ALA A 255 1.34 -9.86 -15.41
CA ALA A 255 1.98 -10.58 -14.32
C ALA A 255 3.44 -10.99 -14.60
N ALA A 256 3.76 -11.41 -15.83
CA ALA A 256 5.12 -11.83 -16.20
C ALA A 256 6.11 -10.64 -16.18
N PRO A 257 5.90 -9.53 -16.92
CA PRO A 257 6.80 -8.38 -16.84
C PRO A 257 6.83 -7.73 -15.44
N LEU A 258 5.72 -7.79 -14.70
CA LEU A 258 5.70 -7.33 -13.31
C LEU A 258 6.64 -8.17 -12.43
N ALA A 259 6.57 -9.49 -12.54
CA ALA A 259 7.44 -10.39 -11.78
C ALA A 259 8.92 -10.18 -12.17
N ASP A 260 9.24 -10.00 -13.46
CA ASP A 260 10.60 -9.68 -13.92
C ASP A 260 11.12 -8.40 -13.27
N ALA A 261 10.29 -7.34 -13.23
CA ALA A 261 10.65 -6.09 -12.58
C ALA A 261 10.87 -6.23 -11.08
N CYS A 262 10.00 -7.01 -10.41
CA CYS A 262 10.09 -7.23 -8.96
C CYS A 262 11.37 -7.97 -8.54
N VAL A 263 11.84 -8.94 -9.35
CA VAL A 263 12.96 -9.82 -8.98
C VAL A 263 14.31 -9.36 -9.54
N LYS A 264 14.33 -8.37 -10.41
CA LYS A 264 15.56 -7.89 -11.04
C LYS A 264 16.58 -7.46 -9.99
N GLY A 265 17.73 -8.14 -9.95
CA GLY A 265 18.85 -7.85 -9.01
C GLY A 265 18.70 -8.47 -7.61
N LEU A 266 17.73 -9.38 -7.39
CA LEU A 266 17.63 -10.21 -6.18
C LEU A 266 18.46 -11.48 -6.27
#